data_9d40871d1752ce666e66e136da618504
#
_entry.id   9d40871d1752ce666e66e136da618504
#
_cell.length_a   1.000
_cell.length_b   1.000
_cell.length_c   1.000
_cell.angle_alpha   90.00
_cell.angle_beta   90.00
_cell.angle_gamma   90.00
#
_symmetry.space_group_name_H-M   'P 1'
#
loop_
_entity.id
_entity.type
_entity.pdbx_description
1 polymer ?
#
loop_
_entity_poly.entity_id
_entity_poly.type
_entity_poly.pdbx_seq_one_letter_code
_entity_poly.pdbx_strand_id
1 'polypeptide(L)'
;MAKRMLRVTLVKPRQLEIGHADIPRPGPGEILVKVLRVGVCGSDPTIYHGRHPYVTFPVVMGHEFSGTVAALGEGVAGPAVGTRVTVIPHLVCGRCRACREEKYNFCEALRCTGAEADGAHVQFMCMPRKMVLPIPDGMSLDDAAMVEPACVGYHAAKRGEIRPQDKVLIIGAGPIGLFCMQSCKALGVRDVYIADMDSWRLELAATLGADGVIDVSREPLADGLTRLAGGHREIDVFFDCVGEKGKVLDQILSLAHRGTRVVMVGVLQNGYDIPHLPDFVQHELRLSGTTMYVPQDYREMIALMREGKVRTRGMITHTFKLADIKTVFEMIERKSERFFKIMLTVND
;
A
#
# COMPACT_ATOMS: atom_id res chain seq x y z
N MET A 1 37.53 -8.89 8.31
CA MET A 1 36.77 -7.62 8.37
C MET A 1 35.31 -7.92 8.07
N ALA A 2 34.35 -7.38 8.84
CA ALA A 2 32.93 -7.52 8.53
C ALA A 2 32.63 -6.91 7.15
N LYS A 3 31.82 -7.59 6.33
CA LYS A 3 31.37 -7.03 5.04
C LYS A 3 30.43 -5.88 5.31
N ARG A 4 30.64 -4.74 4.66
CA ARG A 4 29.83 -3.53 4.82
C ARG A 4 28.78 -3.41 3.71
N MET A 5 27.66 -2.80 4.05
CA MET A 5 26.54 -2.56 3.14
C MET A 5 26.18 -1.09 3.09
N LEU A 6 25.60 -0.63 1.98
CA LEU A 6 24.98 0.68 1.86
C LEU A 6 23.75 0.74 2.78
N ARG A 7 23.61 1.86 3.49
CA ARG A 7 22.49 2.18 4.35
C ARG A 7 22.10 3.64 4.19
N VAL A 8 20.84 3.92 4.01
CA VAL A 8 20.29 5.27 4.01
C VAL A 8 19.47 5.48 5.27
N THR A 9 19.85 6.46 6.07
CA THR A 9 19.22 6.77 7.35
C THR A 9 18.60 8.17 7.28
N LEU A 10 17.34 8.29 7.64
CA LEU A 10 16.73 9.58 7.92
C LEU A 10 17.03 9.94 9.38
N VAL A 11 18.07 10.77 9.59
CA VAL A 11 18.57 11.07 10.94
C VAL A 11 17.69 12.05 11.71
N LYS A 12 17.03 12.94 11.00
CA LYS A 12 15.96 13.84 11.46
C LYS A 12 15.14 14.30 10.26
N PRO A 13 13.99 14.97 10.46
CA PRO A 13 13.19 15.46 9.34
C PRO A 13 14.02 16.16 8.27
N ARG A 14 13.82 15.73 7.02
CA ARG A 14 14.48 16.23 5.80
C ARG A 14 16.00 16.00 5.71
N GLN A 15 16.60 15.23 6.60
CA GLN A 15 18.03 14.95 6.58
C GLN A 15 18.32 13.47 6.35
N LEU A 16 18.57 13.10 5.10
CA LEU A 16 19.03 11.77 4.71
C LEU A 16 20.55 11.69 4.73
N GLU A 17 21.07 10.67 5.39
CA GLU A 17 22.48 10.30 5.37
C GLU A 17 22.67 8.98 4.63
N ILE A 18 23.51 9.02 3.59
CA ILE A 18 23.95 7.85 2.83
C ILE A 18 25.27 7.40 3.41
N GLY A 19 25.29 6.24 4.03
CA GLY A 19 26.47 5.73 4.72
C GLY A 19 26.61 4.21 4.56
N HIS A 20 27.49 3.63 5.38
CA HIS A 20 27.73 2.19 5.39
C HIS A 20 27.58 1.63 6.80
N ALA A 21 26.99 0.45 6.89
CA ALA A 21 26.83 -0.33 8.12
C ALA A 21 27.35 -1.76 7.90
N ASP A 22 27.60 -2.48 8.97
CA ASP A 22 27.91 -3.90 8.86
C ASP A 22 26.69 -4.69 8.39
N ILE A 23 26.91 -5.71 7.57
CA ILE A 23 25.82 -6.63 7.17
C ILE A 23 25.35 -7.38 8.42
N PRO A 24 24.05 -7.30 8.76
CA PRO A 24 23.53 -7.98 9.94
C PRO A 24 23.60 -9.51 9.82
N ARG A 25 23.68 -10.20 10.92
CA ARG A 25 23.55 -11.66 10.97
C ARG A 25 22.15 -12.01 11.42
N PRO A 26 21.46 -12.92 10.71
CA PRO A 26 20.13 -13.34 11.14
C PRO A 26 20.20 -14.12 12.45
N GLY A 27 19.38 -13.73 13.42
CA GLY A 27 19.18 -14.43 14.67
C GLY A 27 18.30 -15.68 14.53
N PRO A 28 18.06 -16.41 15.63
CA PRO A 28 17.13 -17.54 15.62
C PRO A 28 15.74 -17.10 15.11
N GLY A 29 15.16 -17.86 14.18
CA GLY A 29 13.86 -17.55 13.58
C GLY A 29 13.86 -16.44 12.51
N GLU A 30 15.01 -15.89 12.14
CA GLU A 30 15.14 -14.81 11.15
C GLU A 30 15.75 -15.29 9.82
N ILE A 31 15.48 -14.55 8.79
CA ILE A 31 16.10 -14.68 7.46
C ILE A 31 16.79 -13.36 7.12
N LEU A 32 18.02 -13.44 6.63
CA LEU A 32 18.70 -12.32 6.00
C LEU A 32 18.23 -12.23 4.54
N VAL A 33 17.59 -11.13 4.20
CA VAL A 33 17.16 -10.80 2.83
C VAL A 33 18.19 -9.86 2.20
N LYS A 34 18.71 -10.22 1.02
CA LYS A 34 19.39 -9.29 0.12
C LYS A 34 18.31 -8.50 -0.60
N VAL A 35 18.17 -7.22 -0.25
CA VAL A 35 17.15 -6.33 -0.83
C VAL A 35 17.55 -5.99 -2.26
N LEU A 36 16.63 -6.13 -3.20
CA LEU A 36 16.87 -5.85 -4.62
C LEU A 36 15.99 -4.73 -5.16
N ARG A 37 14.73 -4.64 -4.71
CA ARG A 37 13.78 -3.59 -5.10
C ARG A 37 13.07 -3.03 -3.87
N VAL A 38 12.88 -1.71 -3.87
CA VAL A 38 12.09 -1.02 -2.83
C VAL A 38 11.21 0.03 -3.50
N GLY A 39 9.90 -0.08 -3.32
CA GLY A 39 8.94 0.94 -3.73
C GLY A 39 8.97 2.16 -2.80
N VAL A 40 8.80 3.34 -3.37
CA VAL A 40 8.58 4.56 -2.60
C VAL A 40 7.09 4.74 -2.38
N CYS A 41 6.66 4.72 -1.13
CA CYS A 41 5.27 4.86 -0.71
C CYS A 41 4.84 6.33 -0.61
N GLY A 42 3.54 6.59 -0.77
CA GLY A 42 2.97 7.92 -0.50
C GLY A 42 3.12 8.39 0.95
N SER A 43 3.38 7.47 1.90
CA SER A 43 3.69 7.81 3.30
C SER A 43 5.14 8.26 3.52
N ASP A 44 6.08 7.89 2.65
CA ASP A 44 7.49 8.24 2.82
C ASP A 44 7.76 9.74 2.85
N PRO A 45 7.11 10.59 2.03
CA PRO A 45 7.18 12.05 2.20
C PRO A 45 6.69 12.53 3.57
N THR A 46 5.65 11.92 4.12
CA THR A 46 5.13 12.27 5.46
C THR A 46 6.15 11.93 6.55
N ILE A 47 6.81 10.76 6.44
CA ILE A 47 7.91 10.33 7.31
C ILE A 47 9.11 11.29 7.15
N TYR A 48 9.52 11.56 5.91
CA TYR A 48 10.64 12.46 5.59
C TYR A 48 10.46 13.86 6.19
N HIS A 49 9.24 14.37 6.21
CA HIS A 49 8.90 15.64 6.84
C HIS A 49 8.73 15.59 8.36
N GLY A 50 8.82 14.44 9.00
CA GLY A 50 8.61 14.28 10.43
C GLY A 50 7.16 14.47 10.87
N ARG A 51 6.20 14.25 9.96
CA ARG A 51 4.76 14.42 10.22
C ARG A 51 4.02 13.10 10.49
N HIS A 52 4.70 11.97 10.34
CA HIS A 52 4.12 10.66 10.65
C HIS A 52 4.06 10.46 12.17
N PRO A 53 2.88 10.13 12.74
CA PRO A 53 2.65 10.20 14.20
C PRO A 53 3.45 9.19 15.02
N TYR A 54 3.91 8.10 14.41
CA TYR A 54 4.56 6.97 15.11
C TYR A 54 6.05 6.83 14.80
N VAL A 55 6.61 7.70 13.97
CA VAL A 55 8.04 7.61 13.61
C VAL A 55 8.92 8.29 14.63
N THR A 56 9.98 7.60 15.04
CA THR A 56 11.07 8.16 15.85
C THR A 56 12.35 8.18 15.04
N PHE A 57 13.15 9.23 15.20
CA PHE A 57 14.43 9.38 14.48
C PHE A 57 15.62 9.00 15.37
N PRO A 58 16.71 8.45 14.81
CA PRO A 58 16.90 8.13 13.38
C PRO A 58 16.13 6.86 12.95
N VAL A 59 15.79 6.77 11.65
CA VAL A 59 15.12 5.60 11.08
C VAL A 59 15.60 5.33 9.64
N VAL A 60 15.66 4.07 9.26
CA VAL A 60 15.80 3.63 7.86
C VAL A 60 14.40 3.44 7.29
N MET A 61 14.06 4.14 6.21
CA MET A 61 12.74 4.03 5.56
C MET A 61 12.65 2.81 4.63
N GLY A 62 11.51 2.66 3.95
CA GLY A 62 11.23 1.62 2.95
C GLY A 62 10.55 0.39 3.54
N HIS A 63 9.34 0.11 3.05
CA HIS A 63 8.50 -1.00 3.51
C HIS A 63 7.89 -1.84 2.38
N GLU A 64 7.96 -1.36 1.14
CA GLU A 64 7.48 -2.07 -0.04
C GLU A 64 8.68 -2.73 -0.75
N PHE A 65 9.05 -3.96 -0.42
CA PHE A 65 10.32 -4.49 -0.95
C PHE A 65 10.33 -5.97 -1.32
N SER A 66 11.26 -6.29 -2.19
CA SER A 66 11.57 -7.66 -2.64
C SER A 66 13.08 -7.89 -2.72
N GLY A 67 13.44 -9.16 -2.78
CA GLY A 67 14.85 -9.53 -2.86
C GLY A 67 15.07 -11.03 -2.95
N THR A 68 16.21 -11.48 -2.43
CA THR A 68 16.57 -12.89 -2.34
C THR A 68 17.00 -13.25 -0.93
N VAL A 69 16.78 -14.49 -0.53
CA VAL A 69 17.32 -15.05 0.71
C VAL A 69 18.84 -15.10 0.63
N ALA A 70 19.52 -14.40 1.54
CA ALA A 70 20.99 -14.37 1.61
C ALA A 70 21.57 -15.32 2.66
N ALA A 71 20.86 -15.51 3.78
CA ALA A 71 21.23 -16.44 4.83
C ALA A 71 20.01 -16.79 5.69
N LEU A 72 20.08 -17.92 6.38
CA LEU A 72 19.09 -18.37 7.36
C LEU A 72 19.70 -18.29 8.75
N GLY A 73 18.90 -17.84 9.72
CA GLY A 73 19.25 -17.90 11.13
C GLY A 73 19.21 -19.33 11.68
N GLU A 74 19.70 -19.52 12.89
CA GLU A 74 19.71 -20.81 13.54
C GLU A 74 18.29 -21.40 13.68
N GLY A 75 18.15 -22.68 13.37
CA GLY A 75 16.88 -23.41 13.47
C GLY A 75 15.80 -23.02 12.46
N VAL A 76 16.11 -22.16 11.47
CA VAL A 76 15.14 -21.73 10.48
C VAL A 76 15.00 -22.74 9.34
N ALA A 77 13.88 -23.45 9.32
CA ALA A 77 13.40 -24.14 8.11
C ALA A 77 12.70 -23.12 7.20
N GLY A 78 13.22 -22.86 6.03
CA GLY A 78 12.71 -21.79 5.16
C GLY A 78 13.08 -21.96 3.69
N PRO A 79 12.76 -20.97 2.88
CA PRO A 79 13.19 -20.97 1.50
C PRO A 79 14.71 -21.00 1.43
N ALA A 80 15.25 -21.76 0.46
CA ALA A 80 16.69 -21.90 0.28
C ALA A 80 17.36 -20.54 0.02
N VAL A 81 18.66 -20.44 0.33
CA VAL A 81 19.47 -19.29 -0.06
C VAL A 81 19.39 -19.11 -1.59
N GLY A 82 19.23 -17.87 -2.04
CA GLY A 82 18.99 -17.54 -3.44
C GLY A 82 17.51 -17.48 -3.86
N THR A 83 16.59 -18.04 -3.07
CA THR A 83 15.15 -17.94 -3.37
C THR A 83 14.70 -16.49 -3.44
N ARG A 84 13.96 -16.13 -4.49
CA ARG A 84 13.34 -14.81 -4.64
C ARG A 84 12.15 -14.68 -3.73
N VAL A 85 12.03 -13.55 -3.06
CA VAL A 85 11.04 -13.31 -2.00
C VAL A 85 10.44 -11.91 -2.07
N THR A 86 9.22 -11.79 -1.59
CA THR A 86 8.62 -10.54 -1.09
C THR A 86 8.50 -10.62 0.42
N VAL A 87 8.32 -9.48 1.10
CA VAL A 87 8.36 -9.43 2.55
C VAL A 87 7.21 -8.62 3.10
N ILE A 88 6.51 -9.17 4.07
CA ILE A 88 5.53 -8.46 4.89
C ILE A 88 6.30 -7.57 5.88
N PRO A 89 6.16 -6.24 5.82
CA PRO A 89 6.97 -5.32 6.64
C PRO A 89 6.48 -5.19 8.09
N HIS A 90 5.81 -6.22 8.62
CA HIS A 90 5.24 -6.19 9.97
C HIS A 90 6.17 -6.87 10.99
N LEU A 91 6.41 -6.18 12.10
CA LEU A 91 7.01 -6.73 13.30
C LEU A 91 5.91 -6.82 14.37
N VAL A 92 5.57 -8.05 14.78
CA VAL A 92 4.45 -8.34 15.66
C VAL A 92 4.90 -9.08 16.91
N CYS A 93 4.18 -8.95 18.03
CA CYS A 93 4.57 -9.56 19.29
C CYS A 93 4.46 -11.10 19.31
N GLY A 94 3.71 -11.71 18.41
CA GLY A 94 3.53 -13.16 18.28
C GLY A 94 2.65 -13.83 19.38
N ARG A 95 2.23 -13.09 20.42
CA ARG A 95 1.55 -13.67 21.60
C ARG A 95 0.17 -13.11 21.94
N CYS A 96 -0.20 -11.92 21.46
CA CYS A 96 -1.53 -11.35 21.68
C CYS A 96 -2.60 -12.15 20.91
N ARG A 97 -3.88 -11.90 21.21
CA ARG A 97 -5.00 -12.56 20.55
C ARG A 97 -4.93 -12.41 19.02
N ALA A 98 -4.73 -11.19 18.55
CA ALA A 98 -4.63 -10.90 17.12
C ALA A 98 -3.50 -11.70 16.42
N CYS A 99 -2.34 -11.84 17.08
CA CYS A 99 -1.24 -12.64 16.54
C CYS A 99 -1.56 -14.14 16.47
N ARG A 100 -2.27 -14.69 17.44
CA ARG A 100 -2.70 -16.11 17.44
C ARG A 100 -3.74 -16.39 16.35
N GLU A 101 -4.53 -15.37 15.98
CA GLU A 101 -5.53 -15.43 14.90
C GLU A 101 -4.95 -14.99 13.53
N GLU A 102 -3.64 -14.76 13.42
CA GLU A 102 -2.95 -14.20 12.23
C GLU A 102 -3.52 -12.85 11.72
N LYS A 103 -4.25 -12.13 12.57
CA LYS A 103 -4.73 -10.77 12.32
C LYS A 103 -3.65 -9.75 12.72
N TYR A 104 -2.51 -9.80 12.04
CA TYR A 104 -1.30 -9.06 12.45
C TYR A 104 -1.49 -7.55 12.42
N ASN A 105 -2.35 -7.03 11.55
CA ASN A 105 -2.74 -5.63 11.50
C ASN A 105 -3.44 -5.12 12.78
N PHE A 106 -3.91 -6.02 13.65
CA PHE A 106 -4.49 -5.70 14.96
C PHE A 106 -3.57 -6.05 16.13
N CYS A 107 -2.31 -6.36 15.89
CA CYS A 107 -1.36 -6.64 16.97
C CYS A 107 -1.14 -5.39 17.83
N GLU A 108 -1.27 -5.54 19.16
CA GLU A 108 -1.11 -4.44 20.14
C GLU A 108 0.29 -3.79 20.13
N ALA A 109 1.30 -4.54 19.66
CA ALA A 109 2.68 -4.09 19.53
C ALA A 109 3.14 -4.16 18.06
N LEU A 110 2.23 -3.89 17.11
CA LEU A 110 2.57 -3.82 15.70
C LEU A 110 3.54 -2.66 15.46
N ARG A 111 4.60 -2.96 14.72
CA ARG A 111 5.49 -1.95 14.15
C ARG A 111 5.68 -2.26 12.67
N CYS A 112 5.65 -1.24 11.84
CA CYS A 112 5.97 -1.35 10.43
C CYS A 112 7.45 -1.02 10.21
N THR A 113 8.18 -1.89 9.51
CA THR A 113 9.53 -1.57 9.09
C THR A 113 9.49 -0.42 8.09
N GLY A 114 10.45 0.50 8.19
CA GLY A 114 10.46 1.73 7.37
C GLY A 114 9.69 2.90 7.99
N ALA A 115 9.00 2.66 9.11
CA ALA A 115 8.29 3.68 9.89
C ALA A 115 8.65 3.59 11.38
N GLU A 116 8.11 2.60 12.13
CA GLU A 116 8.39 2.43 13.57
C GLU A 116 9.61 1.56 13.86
N ALA A 117 10.21 0.97 12.82
CA ALA A 117 11.46 0.22 12.88
C ALA A 117 12.24 0.43 11.57
N ASP A 118 13.53 0.12 11.59
CA ASP A 118 14.38 0.22 10.40
C ASP A 118 13.81 -0.62 9.24
N GLY A 119 13.80 -0.05 8.06
CA GLY A 119 13.25 -0.59 6.82
C GLY A 119 14.29 -0.97 5.76
N ALA A 120 13.83 -1.03 4.53
CA ALA A 120 14.53 -1.64 3.40
C ALA A 120 15.42 -0.68 2.58
N HIS A 121 15.63 0.58 3.00
CA HIS A 121 16.64 1.44 2.35
C HIS A 121 18.06 1.02 2.75
N VAL A 122 18.34 -0.28 2.64
CA VAL A 122 19.62 -0.96 2.93
C VAL A 122 19.84 -2.10 1.94
N GLN A 123 21.09 -2.54 1.81
CA GLN A 123 21.38 -3.69 0.94
C GLN A 123 20.97 -5.05 1.53
N PHE A 124 20.97 -5.17 2.85
CA PHE A 124 20.59 -6.41 3.54
C PHE A 124 19.79 -6.10 4.79
N MET A 125 18.76 -6.93 5.05
CA MET A 125 17.85 -6.75 6.17
C MET A 125 17.46 -8.11 6.77
N CYS A 126 17.51 -8.24 8.11
CA CYS A 126 16.97 -9.40 8.80
C CYS A 126 15.47 -9.24 9.02
N MET A 127 14.70 -10.28 8.69
CA MET A 127 13.25 -10.33 8.89
C MET A 127 12.82 -11.64 9.52
N PRO A 128 11.79 -11.63 10.37
CA PRO A 128 11.23 -12.88 10.90
C PRO A 128 10.82 -13.83 9.77
N ARG A 129 11.16 -15.11 9.86
CA ARG A 129 10.90 -16.11 8.82
C ARG A 129 9.45 -16.08 8.31
N LYS A 130 8.48 -15.92 9.20
CA LYS A 130 7.05 -15.91 8.87
C LYS A 130 6.62 -14.72 7.99
N MET A 131 7.44 -13.67 7.94
CA MET A 131 7.19 -12.47 7.12
C MET A 131 7.82 -12.55 5.73
N VAL A 132 8.65 -13.57 5.45
CA VAL A 132 9.35 -13.73 4.18
C VAL A 132 8.63 -14.79 3.34
N LEU A 133 8.07 -14.37 2.20
CA LEU A 133 7.30 -15.25 1.31
C LEU A 133 8.05 -15.45 -0.02
N PRO A 134 8.25 -16.69 -0.44
CA PRO A 134 8.72 -16.97 -1.80
C PRO A 134 7.75 -16.43 -2.84
N ILE A 135 8.30 -15.91 -3.93
CA ILE A 135 7.51 -15.51 -5.09
C ILE A 135 7.57 -16.60 -6.17
N PRO A 136 6.51 -16.78 -6.96
CA PRO A 136 6.47 -17.78 -8.02
C PRO A 136 7.46 -17.46 -9.14
N ASP A 137 7.85 -18.50 -9.89
CA ASP A 137 8.60 -18.32 -11.12
C ASP A 137 7.80 -17.46 -12.12
N GLY A 138 8.53 -16.60 -12.84
CA GLY A 138 7.91 -15.65 -13.77
C GLY A 138 7.47 -14.32 -13.17
N MET A 139 7.25 -14.20 -11.84
CA MET A 139 6.99 -12.91 -11.21
C MET A 139 8.30 -12.09 -11.15
N SER A 140 8.27 -10.84 -11.60
CA SER A 140 9.41 -9.94 -11.49
C SER A 140 9.65 -9.50 -10.04
N LEU A 141 10.87 -9.02 -9.74
CA LEU A 141 11.16 -8.43 -8.43
C LEU A 141 10.41 -7.09 -8.24
N ASP A 142 10.17 -6.37 -9.32
CA ASP A 142 9.37 -5.13 -9.29
C ASP A 142 7.93 -5.45 -8.89
N ASP A 143 7.30 -6.46 -9.52
CA ASP A 143 5.96 -6.92 -9.12
C ASP A 143 5.94 -7.41 -7.69
N ALA A 144 6.98 -8.13 -7.27
CA ALA A 144 7.10 -8.64 -5.91
C ALA A 144 7.20 -7.54 -4.84
N ALA A 145 7.86 -6.41 -5.14
CA ALA A 145 7.86 -5.23 -4.28
C ALA A 145 6.49 -4.55 -4.23
N MET A 146 5.72 -4.62 -5.33
CA MET A 146 4.38 -4.06 -5.42
C MET A 146 3.30 -4.92 -4.75
N VAL A 147 3.62 -6.13 -4.28
CA VAL A 147 2.67 -6.98 -3.52
C VAL A 147 2.22 -6.25 -2.26
N GLU A 148 3.12 -5.54 -1.59
CA GLU A 148 2.81 -4.81 -0.35
C GLU A 148 1.68 -3.80 -0.56
N PRO A 149 1.81 -2.77 -1.43
CA PRO A 149 0.73 -1.79 -1.64
C PRO A 149 -0.52 -2.42 -2.29
N ALA A 150 -0.36 -3.49 -3.07
CA ALA A 150 -1.49 -4.23 -3.63
C ALA A 150 -2.34 -4.89 -2.53
N CYS A 151 -1.69 -5.41 -1.47
CA CYS A 151 -2.39 -5.98 -0.31
C CYS A 151 -3.21 -4.92 0.45
N VAL A 152 -2.75 -3.67 0.52
CA VAL A 152 -3.53 -2.57 1.13
C VAL A 152 -4.86 -2.39 0.38
N GLY A 153 -4.82 -2.31 -0.96
CA GLY A 153 -6.02 -2.20 -1.79
C GLY A 153 -6.92 -3.44 -1.69
N TYR A 154 -6.33 -4.63 -1.64
CA TYR A 154 -7.06 -5.89 -1.51
C TYR A 154 -7.75 -6.03 -0.15
N HIS A 155 -7.05 -5.70 0.93
CA HIS A 155 -7.63 -5.69 2.27
C HIS A 155 -8.77 -4.68 2.38
N ALA A 156 -8.62 -3.49 1.78
CA ALA A 156 -9.69 -2.51 1.71
C ALA A 156 -10.92 -3.07 0.99
N ALA A 157 -10.75 -3.72 -0.16
CA ALA A 157 -11.85 -4.36 -0.90
C ALA A 157 -12.58 -5.40 -0.03
N LYS A 158 -11.84 -6.25 0.70
CA LYS A 158 -12.43 -7.23 1.66
C LYS A 158 -13.18 -6.53 2.80
N ARG A 159 -12.67 -5.39 3.31
CA ARG A 159 -13.35 -4.59 4.35
C ARG A 159 -14.65 -3.97 3.88
N GLY A 160 -14.79 -3.73 2.59
CA GLY A 160 -16.04 -3.25 1.98
C GLY A 160 -17.15 -4.30 1.93
N GLU A 161 -16.88 -5.55 2.29
CA GLU A 161 -17.83 -6.67 2.23
C GLU A 161 -18.53 -6.73 0.85
N ILE A 162 -17.75 -6.48 -0.20
CA ILE A 162 -18.26 -6.35 -1.57
C ILE A 162 -18.84 -7.66 -2.09
N ARG A 163 -19.83 -7.54 -2.96
CA ARG A 163 -20.54 -8.67 -3.59
C ARG A 163 -20.48 -8.52 -5.12
N PRO A 164 -20.60 -9.59 -5.90
CA PRO A 164 -20.50 -9.52 -7.35
C PRO A 164 -21.53 -8.58 -8.03
N GLN A 165 -22.67 -8.35 -7.40
CA GLN A 165 -23.74 -7.48 -7.93
C GLN A 165 -23.61 -6.03 -7.46
N ASP A 166 -22.73 -5.73 -6.51
CA ASP A 166 -22.56 -4.36 -6.02
C ASP A 166 -21.98 -3.48 -7.13
N LYS A 167 -22.41 -2.22 -7.17
CA LYS A 167 -21.72 -1.16 -7.88
C LYS A 167 -20.79 -0.42 -6.95
N VAL A 168 -19.54 -0.31 -7.34
CA VAL A 168 -18.46 0.21 -6.50
C VAL A 168 -17.88 1.46 -7.10
N LEU A 169 -17.68 2.49 -6.27
CA LEU A 169 -16.92 3.68 -6.62
C LEU A 169 -15.68 3.83 -5.75
N ILE A 170 -14.51 3.96 -6.39
CA ILE A 170 -13.24 4.29 -5.73
C ILE A 170 -12.94 5.77 -6.02
N ILE A 171 -12.64 6.56 -4.99
CA ILE A 171 -12.22 7.94 -5.12
C ILE A 171 -10.74 8.04 -4.80
N GLY A 172 -9.96 8.50 -5.79
CA GLY A 172 -8.51 8.53 -5.77
C GLY A 172 -7.89 7.40 -6.61
N ALA A 173 -7.37 7.74 -7.79
CA ALA A 173 -6.68 6.83 -8.72
C ALA A 173 -5.17 6.78 -8.47
N GLY A 174 -4.74 6.90 -7.21
CA GLY A 174 -3.37 6.61 -6.78
C GLY A 174 -3.08 5.10 -6.76
N PRO A 175 -1.85 4.67 -6.40
CA PRO A 175 -1.50 3.24 -6.36
C PRO A 175 -2.48 2.38 -5.56
N ILE A 176 -2.89 2.84 -4.39
CA ILE A 176 -3.82 2.10 -3.53
C ILE A 176 -5.22 2.03 -4.15
N GLY A 177 -5.72 3.14 -4.72
CA GLY A 177 -7.02 3.13 -5.41
C GLY A 177 -7.05 2.21 -6.62
N LEU A 178 -5.99 2.18 -7.43
CA LEU A 178 -5.88 1.27 -8.57
C LEU A 178 -5.79 -0.21 -8.12
N PHE A 179 -5.10 -0.50 -7.04
CA PHE A 179 -5.08 -1.86 -6.48
C PHE A 179 -6.43 -2.23 -5.85
N CYS A 180 -7.12 -1.31 -5.19
CA CYS A 180 -8.47 -1.52 -4.68
C CYS A 180 -9.44 -1.82 -5.83
N MET A 181 -9.40 -1.03 -6.90
CA MET A 181 -10.20 -1.23 -8.11
C MET A 181 -9.98 -2.62 -8.73
N GLN A 182 -8.72 -2.99 -9.00
CA GLN A 182 -8.39 -4.30 -9.54
C GLN A 182 -8.78 -5.44 -8.59
N SER A 183 -8.65 -5.22 -7.28
CA SER A 183 -9.06 -6.20 -6.26
C SER A 183 -10.57 -6.41 -6.25
N CYS A 184 -11.36 -5.35 -6.35
CA CYS A 184 -12.81 -5.48 -6.49
C CYS A 184 -13.19 -6.30 -7.73
N LYS A 185 -12.54 -6.04 -8.87
CA LYS A 185 -12.72 -6.84 -10.10
C LYS A 185 -12.32 -8.30 -9.89
N ALA A 186 -11.17 -8.56 -9.26
CA ALA A 186 -10.66 -9.89 -8.98
C ALA A 186 -11.58 -10.70 -8.01
N LEU A 187 -12.28 -10.01 -7.13
CA LEU A 187 -13.29 -10.56 -6.22
C LEU A 187 -14.67 -10.73 -6.88
N GLY A 188 -14.81 -10.40 -8.18
CA GLY A 188 -15.98 -10.68 -8.99
C GLY A 188 -17.00 -9.55 -9.11
N VAL A 189 -16.69 -8.34 -8.62
CA VAL A 189 -17.56 -7.18 -8.83
C VAL A 189 -17.57 -6.81 -10.32
N ARG A 190 -18.76 -6.59 -10.86
CA ARG A 190 -18.96 -6.32 -12.28
C ARG A 190 -18.76 -4.85 -12.60
N ASP A 191 -19.31 -3.97 -11.78
CA ASP A 191 -19.38 -2.52 -12.00
C ASP A 191 -18.45 -1.80 -11.01
N VAL A 192 -17.22 -1.51 -11.44
CA VAL A 192 -16.22 -0.82 -10.63
C VAL A 192 -15.79 0.47 -11.32
N TYR A 193 -16.19 1.58 -10.74
CA TYR A 193 -15.89 2.93 -11.22
C TYR A 193 -14.79 3.57 -10.38
N ILE A 194 -14.05 4.49 -10.96
CA ILE A 194 -12.99 5.22 -10.26
C ILE A 194 -13.03 6.71 -10.63
N ALA A 195 -12.81 7.57 -9.63
CA ALA A 195 -12.78 9.01 -9.79
C ALA A 195 -11.44 9.60 -9.34
N ASP A 196 -10.92 10.56 -10.08
CA ASP A 196 -9.73 11.35 -9.72
C ASP A 196 -9.81 12.72 -10.42
N MET A 197 -8.97 13.67 -9.99
CA MET A 197 -8.81 14.97 -10.67
C MET A 197 -7.68 14.94 -11.71
N ASP A 198 -6.90 13.89 -11.81
CA ASP A 198 -5.79 13.73 -12.75
C ASP A 198 -6.18 12.75 -13.88
N SER A 199 -6.42 13.29 -15.06
CA SER A 199 -6.80 12.51 -16.24
C SER A 199 -5.79 11.42 -16.61
N TRP A 200 -4.49 11.67 -16.41
CA TRP A 200 -3.44 10.69 -16.67
C TRP A 200 -3.56 9.45 -15.76
N ARG A 201 -3.93 9.64 -14.49
CA ARG A 201 -4.21 8.53 -13.58
C ARG A 201 -5.46 7.76 -13.98
N LEU A 202 -6.47 8.46 -14.48
CA LEU A 202 -7.71 7.86 -14.96
C LEU A 202 -7.50 7.05 -16.25
N GLU A 203 -6.62 7.50 -17.16
CA GLU A 203 -6.21 6.73 -18.34
C GLU A 203 -5.57 5.39 -17.94
N LEU A 204 -4.69 5.42 -16.93
CA LEU A 204 -4.12 4.18 -16.39
C LEU A 204 -5.18 3.28 -15.74
N ALA A 205 -6.13 3.86 -14.99
CA ALA A 205 -7.24 3.13 -14.39
C ALA A 205 -8.07 2.39 -15.45
N ALA A 206 -8.41 3.06 -16.56
CA ALA A 206 -9.12 2.46 -17.69
C ALA A 206 -8.33 1.30 -18.31
N THR A 207 -7.01 1.47 -18.51
CA THR A 207 -6.12 0.41 -19.00
C THR A 207 -6.05 -0.80 -18.08
N LEU A 208 -6.17 -0.57 -16.76
CA LEU A 208 -6.15 -1.62 -15.73
C LEU A 208 -7.51 -2.25 -15.47
N GLY A 209 -8.58 -1.80 -16.14
CA GLY A 209 -9.88 -2.47 -16.17
C GLY A 209 -10.99 -1.82 -15.35
N ALA A 210 -10.93 -0.51 -15.10
CA ALA A 210 -12.08 0.23 -14.61
C ALA A 210 -13.24 0.16 -15.62
N ASP A 211 -14.47 -0.05 -15.15
CA ASP A 211 -15.66 -0.08 -16.01
C ASP A 211 -16.11 1.34 -16.39
N GLY A 212 -15.64 2.35 -15.68
CA GLY A 212 -15.80 3.75 -16.01
C GLY A 212 -14.93 4.64 -15.13
N VAL A 213 -14.59 5.79 -15.69
CA VAL A 213 -13.77 6.80 -15.01
C VAL A 213 -14.52 8.14 -14.94
N ILE A 214 -14.31 8.87 -13.85
CA ILE A 214 -14.88 10.21 -13.62
C ILE A 214 -13.75 11.19 -13.35
N ASP A 215 -13.56 12.15 -14.24
CA ASP A 215 -12.62 13.26 -14.07
C ASP A 215 -13.32 14.40 -13.31
N VAL A 216 -13.14 14.41 -12.00
CA VAL A 216 -13.77 15.42 -11.12
C VAL A 216 -13.19 16.83 -11.27
N SER A 217 -12.15 17.00 -12.09
CA SER A 217 -11.68 18.33 -12.51
C SER A 217 -12.52 18.93 -13.65
N ARG A 218 -13.32 18.10 -14.34
CA ARG A 218 -14.11 18.48 -15.53
C ARG A 218 -15.61 18.37 -15.33
N GLU A 219 -16.07 17.45 -14.47
CA GLU A 219 -17.48 17.25 -14.19
C GLU A 219 -17.71 17.01 -12.68
N PRO A 220 -18.86 17.42 -12.12
CA PRO A 220 -19.24 17.03 -10.76
C PRO A 220 -19.34 15.50 -10.64
N LEU A 221 -18.94 14.95 -9.48
CA LEU A 221 -19.00 13.50 -9.25
C LEU A 221 -20.41 12.92 -9.47
N ALA A 222 -21.45 13.64 -9.05
CA ALA A 222 -22.85 13.22 -9.23
C ALA A 222 -23.25 13.08 -10.71
N ASP A 223 -22.76 13.96 -11.57
CA ASP A 223 -23.04 13.93 -13.02
C ASP A 223 -22.32 12.75 -13.67
N GLY A 224 -21.05 12.51 -13.30
CA GLY A 224 -20.29 11.33 -13.73
C GLY A 224 -20.98 10.03 -13.32
N LEU A 225 -21.51 9.95 -12.10
CA LEU A 225 -22.26 8.78 -11.62
C LEU A 225 -23.58 8.61 -12.37
N THR A 226 -24.28 9.71 -12.71
CA THR A 226 -25.49 9.65 -13.53
C THR A 226 -25.19 9.08 -14.92
N ARG A 227 -24.10 9.50 -15.51
CA ARG A 227 -23.65 9.04 -16.84
C ARG A 227 -23.22 7.56 -16.85
N LEU A 228 -22.52 7.10 -15.82
CA LEU A 228 -21.91 5.76 -15.79
C LEU A 228 -22.82 4.71 -15.11
N ALA A 229 -23.45 5.05 -14.01
CA ALA A 229 -24.15 4.10 -13.14
C ALA A 229 -25.68 4.27 -13.14
N GLY A 230 -26.20 5.35 -13.74
CA GLY A 230 -27.61 5.71 -13.65
C GLY A 230 -27.95 6.60 -12.45
N GLY A 231 -26.93 7.03 -11.68
CA GLY A 231 -27.03 7.93 -10.55
C GLY A 231 -26.28 7.47 -9.30
N HIS A 232 -26.10 8.37 -8.35
CA HIS A 232 -25.38 8.07 -7.12
C HIS A 232 -26.10 7.02 -6.23
N ARG A 233 -27.41 6.90 -6.34
CA ARG A 233 -28.21 5.90 -5.59
C ARG A 233 -28.01 4.47 -6.06
N GLU A 234 -27.30 4.29 -7.14
CA GLU A 234 -26.91 2.97 -7.66
C GLU A 234 -25.60 2.46 -7.07
N ILE A 235 -24.86 3.30 -6.31
CA ILE A 235 -23.55 2.92 -5.76
C ILE A 235 -23.71 2.32 -4.36
N ASP A 236 -23.42 1.05 -4.22
CA ASP A 236 -23.51 0.31 -2.97
C ASP A 236 -22.33 0.54 -2.04
N VAL A 237 -21.12 0.71 -2.61
CA VAL A 237 -19.87 0.83 -1.84
C VAL A 237 -19.00 1.94 -2.36
N PHE A 238 -18.57 2.82 -1.47
CA PHE A 238 -17.59 3.85 -1.73
C PHE A 238 -16.27 3.54 -1.02
N PHE A 239 -15.15 3.75 -1.71
CA PHE A 239 -13.81 3.70 -1.13
C PHE A 239 -13.18 5.10 -1.21
N ASP A 240 -12.85 5.68 -0.05
CA ASP A 240 -12.05 6.91 0.02
C ASP A 240 -10.56 6.54 0.09
N CYS A 241 -9.88 6.59 -1.06
CA CYS A 241 -8.43 6.37 -1.17
C CYS A 241 -7.62 7.66 -1.16
N VAL A 242 -8.23 8.80 -0.83
CA VAL A 242 -7.59 10.13 -0.76
C VAL A 242 -7.30 10.52 0.69
N GLY A 243 -8.33 10.52 1.54
CA GLY A 243 -8.22 10.94 2.93
C GLY A 243 -8.00 12.45 3.09
N GLU A 244 -6.92 12.84 3.74
CA GLU A 244 -6.48 14.22 4.02
C GLU A 244 -7.49 15.01 4.88
N LYS A 245 -8.08 16.09 4.31
CA LYS A 245 -8.94 17.04 5.02
C LYS A 245 -10.43 16.62 5.07
N GLY A 246 -10.75 15.39 4.70
CA GLY A 246 -12.13 14.88 4.76
C GLY A 246 -13.08 15.38 3.67
N LYS A 247 -12.68 16.25 2.76
CA LYS A 247 -13.55 16.74 1.68
C LYS A 247 -14.15 15.67 0.81
N VAL A 248 -13.39 14.59 0.57
CA VAL A 248 -13.86 13.42 -0.17
C VAL A 248 -14.91 12.66 0.63
N LEU A 249 -14.69 12.48 1.92
CA LEU A 249 -15.67 11.83 2.79
C LEU A 249 -16.95 12.66 2.89
N ASP A 250 -16.87 13.99 2.99
CA ASP A 250 -18.06 14.88 2.95
C ASP A 250 -18.87 14.65 1.67
N GLN A 251 -18.19 14.60 0.52
CA GLN A 251 -18.82 14.37 -0.76
C GLN A 251 -19.45 12.98 -0.86
N ILE A 252 -18.76 11.94 -0.38
CA ILE A 252 -19.32 10.58 -0.30
C ILE A 252 -20.58 10.55 0.55
N LEU A 253 -20.53 11.12 1.75
CA LEU A 253 -21.68 11.11 2.67
C LEU A 253 -22.86 11.89 2.13
N SER A 254 -22.63 12.96 1.37
CA SER A 254 -23.71 13.70 0.69
C SER A 254 -24.40 12.91 -0.44
N LEU A 255 -23.70 11.92 -1.00
CA LEU A 255 -24.19 11.05 -2.07
C LEU A 255 -24.71 9.69 -1.55
N ALA A 256 -24.40 9.37 -0.28
CA ALA A 256 -24.79 8.11 0.32
C ALA A 256 -26.31 7.97 0.42
N HIS A 257 -26.79 6.77 0.28
CA HIS A 257 -28.21 6.41 0.39
C HIS A 257 -28.42 5.23 1.35
N ARG A 258 -29.63 4.75 1.50
CA ARG A 258 -29.94 3.65 2.43
C ARG A 258 -29.14 2.40 2.12
N GLY A 259 -28.42 1.91 3.14
CA GLY A 259 -27.59 0.70 3.06
C GLY A 259 -26.19 0.91 2.45
N THR A 260 -25.81 2.15 2.09
CA THR A 260 -24.48 2.45 1.55
C THR A 260 -23.36 2.07 2.53
N ARG A 261 -22.31 1.46 2.01
CA ARG A 261 -21.09 1.12 2.73
C ARG A 261 -19.96 2.04 2.29
N VAL A 262 -19.27 2.63 3.26
CA VAL A 262 -18.12 3.54 3.02
C VAL A 262 -16.89 2.97 3.70
N VAL A 263 -15.79 2.82 2.96
CA VAL A 263 -14.50 2.35 3.46
C VAL A 263 -13.48 3.47 3.35
N MET A 264 -12.97 3.91 4.50
CA MET A 264 -11.88 4.89 4.57
C MET A 264 -10.55 4.15 4.46
N VAL A 265 -9.82 4.43 3.40
CA VAL A 265 -8.49 3.89 3.11
C VAL A 265 -7.43 4.96 3.30
N GLY A 266 -7.70 6.17 2.83
CA GLY A 266 -6.88 7.34 3.06
C GLY A 266 -6.97 7.82 4.52
N VAL A 267 -5.83 8.26 5.06
CA VAL A 267 -5.76 8.76 6.44
C VAL A 267 -6.31 10.18 6.53
N LEU A 268 -7.29 10.39 7.41
CA LEU A 268 -7.84 11.71 7.71
C LEU A 268 -6.98 12.43 8.76
N GLN A 269 -6.98 13.75 8.71
CA GLN A 269 -6.39 14.58 9.76
C GLN A 269 -7.26 14.57 11.02
N ASN A 270 -6.64 14.76 12.18
CA ASN A 270 -7.37 14.88 13.45
C ASN A 270 -8.31 16.10 13.45
N GLY A 271 -9.41 16.00 14.21
CA GLY A 271 -10.37 17.08 14.38
C GLY A 271 -11.40 17.21 13.26
N TYR A 272 -11.57 16.12 12.46
CA TYR A 272 -12.62 16.07 11.45
C TYR A 272 -13.98 15.72 12.09
N ASP A 273 -14.97 16.58 11.88
CA ASP A 273 -16.35 16.35 12.30
C ASP A 273 -17.10 15.59 11.19
N ILE A 274 -17.70 14.47 11.51
CA ILE A 274 -18.46 13.66 10.55
C ILE A 274 -19.80 14.35 10.28
N PRO A 275 -20.03 14.89 9.06
CA PRO A 275 -21.34 15.44 8.69
C PRO A 275 -22.38 14.33 8.54
N HIS A 276 -23.64 14.72 8.48
CA HIS A 276 -24.75 13.78 8.23
C HIS A 276 -24.86 12.61 9.23
N LEU A 277 -24.39 12.79 10.47
CA LEU A 277 -24.41 11.72 11.47
C LEU A 277 -25.82 11.09 11.69
N PRO A 278 -26.94 11.85 11.66
CA PRO A 278 -28.28 11.26 11.72
C PRO A 278 -28.58 10.26 10.61
N ASP A 279 -27.98 10.39 9.41
CA ASP A 279 -28.21 9.52 8.28
C ASP A 279 -27.66 8.11 8.52
N PHE A 280 -26.66 7.98 9.41
CA PHE A 280 -26.15 6.65 9.79
C PHE A 280 -27.26 5.79 10.42
N VAL A 281 -28.13 6.42 11.21
CA VAL A 281 -29.29 5.71 11.81
C VAL A 281 -30.44 5.58 10.81
N GLN A 282 -30.78 6.68 10.13
CA GLN A 282 -31.95 6.75 9.25
C GLN A 282 -31.79 5.94 7.97
N HIS A 283 -30.56 5.80 7.48
CA HIS A 283 -30.22 5.12 6.24
C HIS A 283 -29.43 3.82 6.44
N GLU A 284 -29.17 3.40 7.69
CA GLU A 284 -28.31 2.23 8.00
C GLU A 284 -26.95 2.30 7.29
N LEU A 285 -26.33 3.50 7.28
CA LEU A 285 -25.02 3.68 6.67
C LEU A 285 -23.95 2.95 7.47
N ARG A 286 -22.95 2.41 6.77
CA ARG A 286 -21.78 1.80 7.39
C ARG A 286 -20.53 2.55 7.00
N LEU A 287 -19.83 3.10 8.00
CA LEU A 287 -18.51 3.70 7.82
C LEU A 287 -17.48 2.80 8.50
N SER A 288 -16.50 2.33 7.75
CA SER A 288 -15.44 1.46 8.24
C SER A 288 -14.06 1.95 7.81
N GLY A 289 -13.08 1.79 8.71
CA GLY A 289 -11.69 1.98 8.38
C GLY A 289 -11.03 0.69 7.92
N THR A 290 -9.93 0.82 7.20
CA THR A 290 -9.02 -0.27 6.87
C THR A 290 -7.60 0.10 7.27
N THR A 291 -6.81 -0.86 7.71
CA THR A 291 -5.40 -0.64 8.03
C THR A 291 -4.57 -1.83 7.61
N MET A 292 -3.52 -1.54 6.84
CA MET A 292 -2.58 -2.57 6.37
C MET A 292 -3.31 -3.78 5.76
N TYR A 293 -2.97 -5.02 6.19
CA TYR A 293 -3.48 -6.29 5.67
C TYR A 293 -3.07 -7.44 6.61
N VAL A 294 -3.56 -8.65 6.33
CA VAL A 294 -3.18 -9.87 7.03
C VAL A 294 -2.29 -10.76 6.15
N PRO A 295 -1.52 -11.72 6.70
CA PRO A 295 -0.66 -12.61 5.91
C PRO A 295 -1.38 -13.39 4.82
N GLN A 296 -2.66 -13.70 5.02
CA GLN A 296 -3.48 -14.37 4.02
C GLN A 296 -3.68 -13.49 2.79
N ASP A 297 -3.89 -12.17 2.96
CA ASP A 297 -4.03 -11.23 1.84
C ASP A 297 -2.76 -11.22 0.96
N TYR A 298 -1.58 -11.37 1.56
CA TYR A 298 -0.32 -11.47 0.81
C TYR A 298 -0.26 -12.73 -0.05
N ARG A 299 -0.65 -13.88 0.51
CA ARG A 299 -0.67 -15.15 -0.24
C ARG A 299 -1.67 -15.10 -1.40
N GLU A 300 -2.85 -14.56 -1.14
CA GLU A 300 -3.91 -14.37 -2.14
C GLU A 300 -3.48 -13.37 -3.23
N MET A 301 -2.86 -12.25 -2.84
CA MET A 301 -2.38 -11.25 -3.80
C MET A 301 -1.29 -11.79 -4.73
N ILE A 302 -0.31 -12.54 -4.20
CA ILE A 302 0.71 -13.21 -5.03
C ILE A 302 0.04 -14.13 -6.06
N ALA A 303 -1.02 -14.86 -5.68
CA ALA A 303 -1.76 -15.72 -6.60
C ALA A 303 -2.51 -14.90 -7.66
N LEU A 304 -3.20 -13.83 -7.26
CA LEU A 304 -3.95 -12.94 -8.18
C LEU A 304 -3.01 -12.25 -9.19
N MET A 305 -1.84 -11.82 -8.75
CA MET A 305 -0.83 -11.23 -9.65
C MET A 305 -0.26 -12.27 -10.61
N ARG A 306 0.02 -13.49 -10.14
CA ARG A 306 0.45 -14.60 -11.01
C ARG A 306 -0.61 -14.96 -12.07
N GLU A 307 -1.89 -14.87 -11.72
CA GLU A 307 -3.02 -15.11 -12.63
C GLU A 307 -3.30 -13.93 -13.56
N GLY A 308 -2.58 -12.81 -13.44
CA GLY A 308 -2.79 -11.58 -14.20
C GLY A 308 -4.09 -10.82 -13.88
N LYS A 309 -4.79 -11.21 -12.79
CA LYS A 309 -6.00 -10.53 -12.31
C LYS A 309 -5.69 -9.19 -11.65
N VAL A 310 -4.53 -9.06 -11.03
CA VAL A 310 -3.98 -7.80 -10.53
C VAL A 310 -2.64 -7.55 -11.22
N ARG A 311 -2.49 -6.39 -11.83
CA ARG A 311 -1.37 -6.02 -12.69
C ARG A 311 -0.72 -4.73 -12.21
N THR A 312 0.59 -4.65 -12.37
CA THR A 312 1.41 -3.47 -12.03
C THR A 312 1.85 -2.69 -13.27
N ARG A 313 1.54 -3.23 -14.47
CA ARG A 313 1.96 -2.64 -15.75
C ARG A 313 1.55 -1.18 -15.85
N GLY A 314 2.51 -0.30 -16.14
CA GLY A 314 2.32 1.14 -16.26
C GLY A 314 2.30 1.89 -14.91
N MET A 315 2.33 1.18 -13.78
CA MET A 315 2.33 1.83 -12.46
C MET A 315 3.73 2.29 -12.04
N ILE A 316 4.78 1.54 -12.33
CA ILE A 316 6.17 1.96 -12.04
C ILE A 316 6.62 2.86 -13.19
N THR A 317 6.74 4.16 -12.90
CA THR A 317 7.08 5.19 -13.90
C THR A 317 8.54 5.62 -13.84
N HIS A 318 9.17 5.47 -12.67
CA HIS A 318 10.56 5.89 -12.46
C HIS A 318 11.31 4.82 -11.69
N THR A 319 12.58 4.65 -12.06
CA THR A 319 13.50 3.75 -11.36
C THR A 319 14.79 4.49 -11.08
N PHE A 320 15.24 4.45 -9.82
CA PHE A 320 16.48 5.06 -9.37
C PHE A 320 17.34 4.05 -8.58
N LYS A 321 18.63 4.30 -8.45
CA LYS A 321 19.44 3.56 -7.48
C LYS A 321 19.15 4.05 -6.06
N LEU A 322 19.27 3.18 -5.06
CA LEU A 322 19.13 3.60 -3.66
C LEU A 322 20.11 4.74 -3.29
N ALA A 323 21.30 4.77 -3.91
CA ALA A 323 22.27 5.84 -3.69
C ALA A 323 21.76 7.23 -4.14
N ASP A 324 20.80 7.27 -5.07
CA ASP A 324 20.25 8.52 -5.62
C ASP A 324 18.97 8.98 -4.88
N ILE A 325 18.68 8.41 -3.73
CA ILE A 325 17.44 8.66 -2.99
C ILE A 325 17.18 10.13 -2.66
N LYS A 326 18.23 10.94 -2.47
CA LYS A 326 18.08 12.38 -2.24
C LYS A 326 17.43 13.07 -3.44
N THR A 327 17.86 12.73 -4.66
CA THR A 327 17.26 13.21 -5.91
C THR A 327 15.78 12.82 -6.00
N VAL A 328 15.43 11.61 -5.56
CA VAL A 328 14.03 11.15 -5.52
C VAL A 328 13.18 12.04 -4.62
N PHE A 329 13.63 12.32 -3.39
CA PHE A 329 12.88 13.20 -2.48
C PHE A 329 12.82 14.64 -2.98
N GLU A 330 13.88 15.15 -3.59
CA GLU A 330 13.87 16.48 -4.22
C GLU A 330 12.86 16.55 -5.37
N MET A 331 12.79 15.53 -6.22
CA MET A 331 11.81 15.43 -7.31
C MET A 331 10.38 15.44 -6.76
N ILE A 332 10.11 14.66 -5.72
CA ILE A 332 8.80 14.59 -5.05
C ILE A 332 8.41 15.95 -4.45
N GLU A 333 9.34 16.61 -3.73
CA GLU A 333 9.07 17.91 -3.09
C GLU A 333 8.82 19.03 -4.11
N ARG A 334 9.61 19.08 -5.17
CA ARG A 334 9.48 20.11 -6.21
C ARG A 334 8.32 19.84 -7.16
N LYS A 335 7.74 18.62 -7.13
CA LYS A 335 6.74 18.17 -8.12
C LYS A 335 7.22 18.41 -9.55
N SER A 336 8.53 18.23 -9.77
CA SER A 336 9.19 18.56 -11.03
C SER A 336 8.77 17.66 -12.18
N GLU A 337 8.35 16.44 -11.85
CA GLU A 337 7.90 15.45 -12.81
C GLU A 337 6.61 14.76 -12.32
N ARG A 338 5.79 14.29 -13.26
CA ARG A 338 4.66 13.42 -12.92
C ARG A 338 5.15 12.01 -12.71
N PHE A 339 4.85 11.42 -11.59
CA PHE A 339 5.14 10.03 -11.31
C PHE A 339 3.90 9.32 -10.73
N PHE A 340 3.88 8.01 -10.90
CA PHE A 340 2.85 7.17 -10.28
C PHE A 340 3.46 6.35 -9.13
N LYS A 341 4.42 5.47 -9.42
CA LYS A 341 5.23 4.77 -8.43
C LYS A 341 6.70 4.87 -8.82
N ILE A 342 7.54 5.13 -7.83
CA ILE A 342 8.99 5.13 -7.97
C ILE A 342 9.52 3.83 -7.37
N MET A 343 10.42 3.16 -8.10
CA MET A 343 11.11 1.96 -7.65
C MET A 343 12.59 2.26 -7.43
N LEU A 344 13.14 1.81 -6.32
CA LEU A 344 14.57 1.86 -6.04
C LEU A 344 15.23 0.51 -6.33
N THR A 345 16.32 0.50 -7.10
CA THR A 345 17.23 -0.63 -7.24
C THR A 345 18.31 -0.54 -6.18
N VAL A 346 18.55 -1.63 -5.46
CA VAL A 346 19.41 -1.63 -4.26
C VAL A 346 20.71 -2.41 -4.47
N ASN A 347 20.59 -3.62 -4.96
CA ASN A 347 21.71 -4.50 -5.30
C ASN A 347 21.46 -5.03 -6.72
N ASP A 348 22.17 -4.53 -7.67
CA ASP A 348 22.21 -5.05 -9.05
C ASP A 348 23.32 -6.09 -9.21
#